data_5ab5466e75fb02e934ae3d815688f930
#
_entry.id   5ab5466e75fb02e934ae3d815688f930
#
_cell.length_a   1.000
_cell.length_b   1.000
_cell.length_c   1.000
_cell.angle_alpha   90.00
_cell.angle_beta   90.00
_cell.angle_gamma   90.00
#
_symmetry.space_group_name_H-M   'P 1'
#
loop_
_entity.id
_entity.type
_entity.pdbx_description
1 polymer ?
#
loop_
_entity_poly.entity_id
_entity_poly.type
_entity_poly.pdbx_seq_one_letter_code
_entity_poly.pdbx_strand_id
1 'polypeptide(L)'
;KPIKIKNGYLIIKLNNKRVTTNKLIREFPCTLIHNNTFSFANASPDFRRKLLDRSIFIAENNFSKTWFTFYRTLKQRNTLLKNNRISDIYTWNKKLSNDGTLLNIFRKDFFKHTLDEFNFLVDLLNTSDFFAFFGTIKIHFYQGWNDDCSFLDILSNNYKKDLLRKTTIAGPHKSDIKFLINNIDARQILSRGEQKIFSVLWSCAQHRVLKKKYNIDATLIIDDVKSELDDRIFNVLIDLLNHINNQVIFSCIDDCFSS
;
A
#
# COMPACT_ATOMS: atom_id res chain seq x y z
N LYS A 1 -15.28 14.96 18.15
CA LYS A 1 -16.35 14.00 18.54
C LYS A 1 -17.12 13.52 17.35
N PRO A 2 -17.72 12.42 17.49
CA PRO A 2 -17.20 11.06 17.41
C PRO A 2 -17.70 10.34 16.16
N ILE A 3 -17.01 9.30 15.82
CA ILE A 3 -17.48 8.25 14.92
C ILE A 3 -18.61 7.51 15.66
N LYS A 4 -19.82 7.48 15.10
CA LYS A 4 -20.95 6.70 15.63
C LYS A 4 -21.40 5.69 14.58
N ILE A 5 -21.63 4.45 15.02
CA ILE A 5 -22.32 3.44 14.18
C ILE A 5 -23.81 3.51 14.53
N LYS A 6 -24.63 3.80 13.55
CA LYS A 6 -26.11 3.78 13.68
C LYS A 6 -26.67 2.94 12.52
N ASN A 7 -27.43 1.90 12.86
CA ASN A 7 -28.02 0.97 11.88
C ASN A 7 -27.00 0.38 10.87
N GLY A 8 -25.79 0.02 11.34
CA GLY A 8 -24.72 -0.52 10.48
C GLY A 8 -24.00 0.51 9.61
N TYR A 9 -24.36 1.80 9.67
CA TYR A 9 -23.70 2.86 8.91
C TYR A 9 -22.75 3.67 9.78
N LEU A 10 -21.54 3.89 9.26
CA LEU A 10 -20.53 4.75 9.89
C LEU A 10 -20.91 6.23 9.68
N ILE A 11 -21.22 6.93 10.77
CA ILE A 11 -21.48 8.38 10.73
C ILE A 11 -20.27 9.11 11.31
N ILE A 12 -19.58 9.86 10.47
CA ILE A 12 -18.43 10.67 10.85
C ILE A 12 -18.87 12.14 10.92
N LYS A 13 -18.56 12.82 12.01
CA LYS A 13 -18.83 14.25 12.18
C LYS A 13 -17.54 14.98 12.56
N LEU A 14 -17.25 16.07 11.84
CA LEU A 14 -16.21 17.03 12.15
C LEU A 14 -16.89 18.38 12.43
N ASN A 15 -16.63 18.99 13.59
CA ASN A 15 -17.29 20.23 14.03
C ASN A 15 -18.83 20.18 13.86
N ASN A 16 -19.44 19.07 14.32
CA ASN A 16 -20.87 18.76 14.23
C ASN A 16 -21.44 18.59 12.81
N LYS A 17 -20.65 18.76 11.75
CA LYS A 17 -21.05 18.52 10.36
C LYS A 17 -20.67 17.11 9.92
N ARG A 18 -21.56 16.44 9.17
CA ARG A 18 -21.24 15.12 8.58
C ARG A 18 -20.15 15.29 7.54
N VAL A 19 -19.15 14.41 7.59
CA VAL A 19 -18.04 14.36 6.63
C VAL A 19 -17.88 12.96 6.08
N THR A 20 -17.27 12.87 4.90
CA THR A 20 -16.88 11.59 4.30
C THR A 20 -15.59 11.06 4.95
N THR A 21 -15.35 9.75 4.85
CA THR A 21 -14.08 9.13 5.27
C THR A 21 -12.89 9.79 4.58
N ASN A 22 -12.99 10.10 3.28
CA ASN A 22 -11.93 10.77 2.54
C ASN A 22 -11.60 12.16 3.13
N LYS A 23 -12.61 12.93 3.53
CA LYS A 23 -12.37 14.22 4.18
C LYS A 23 -11.69 14.04 5.53
N LEU A 24 -12.12 13.04 6.34
CA LEU A 24 -11.52 12.77 7.64
C LEU A 24 -10.03 12.39 7.50
N ILE A 25 -9.71 11.48 6.58
CA ILE A 25 -8.33 11.03 6.33
C ILE A 25 -7.39 12.19 5.96
N ARG A 26 -7.91 13.20 5.29
CA ARG A 26 -7.13 14.38 4.88
C ARG A 26 -6.99 15.43 5.94
N GLU A 27 -8.02 15.62 6.74
CA GLU A 27 -7.99 16.56 7.89
C GLU A 27 -7.08 16.01 9.03
N PHE A 28 -7.03 14.68 9.14
CA PHE A 28 -6.23 13.96 10.14
C PHE A 28 -5.43 12.84 9.44
N PRO A 29 -4.41 13.23 8.66
CA PRO A 29 -3.58 12.24 7.98
C PRO A 29 -2.79 11.44 9.01
N CYS A 30 -2.94 10.12 8.97
CA CYS A 30 -2.20 9.23 9.85
C CYS A 30 -1.80 7.95 9.14
N THR A 31 -0.62 7.46 9.46
CA THR A 31 -0.14 6.12 9.13
C THR A 31 -0.13 5.27 10.38
N LEU A 32 -0.46 3.99 10.24
CA LEU A 32 -0.56 3.06 11.35
C LEU A 32 0.39 1.89 11.11
N ILE A 33 1.30 1.67 12.05
CA ILE A 33 2.12 0.46 12.17
C ILE A 33 1.50 -0.38 13.29
N HIS A 34 1.10 -1.60 12.98
CA HIS A 34 0.48 -2.56 13.91
C HIS A 34 0.85 -3.99 13.46
N ASN A 35 0.44 -5.01 14.23
CA ASN A 35 0.79 -6.41 14.00
C ASN A 35 0.73 -6.87 12.53
N ASN A 36 -0.34 -6.53 11.80
CA ASN A 36 -0.45 -6.90 10.40
C ASN A 36 0.59 -6.18 9.50
N THR A 37 1.04 -5.00 9.91
CA THR A 37 2.06 -4.23 9.16
C THR A 37 3.41 -4.95 9.20
N PHE A 38 3.75 -5.59 10.33
CA PHE A 38 4.99 -6.37 10.47
C PHE A 38 5.02 -7.61 9.58
N SER A 39 3.86 -8.03 9.08
CA SER A 39 3.75 -9.14 8.13
C SER A 39 3.79 -8.70 6.67
N PHE A 40 4.07 -7.42 6.35
CA PHE A 40 4.00 -6.87 4.99
C PHE A 40 4.82 -7.69 3.97
N ALA A 41 6.04 -8.09 4.32
CA ALA A 41 6.89 -8.91 3.46
C ALA A 41 6.23 -10.23 3.09
N ASN A 42 5.53 -10.87 4.04
CA ASN A 42 4.83 -12.15 3.88
C ASN A 42 3.38 -12.02 3.44
N ALA A 43 2.84 -10.81 3.45
CA ALA A 43 1.43 -10.58 3.18
C ALA A 43 1.02 -10.98 1.76
N SER A 44 -0.28 -11.15 1.57
CA SER A 44 -0.84 -11.35 0.24
C SER A 44 -0.66 -10.08 -0.62
N PRO A 45 -0.63 -10.23 -1.97
CA PRO A 45 -0.61 -9.08 -2.87
C PRO A 45 -1.75 -8.08 -2.62
N ASP A 46 -2.92 -8.57 -2.21
CA ASP A 46 -4.08 -7.72 -1.86
C ASP A 46 -3.78 -6.81 -0.66
N PHE A 47 -3.15 -7.35 0.38
CA PHE A 47 -2.76 -6.58 1.55
C PHE A 47 -1.70 -5.52 1.21
N ARG A 48 -0.66 -5.89 0.43
CA ARG A 48 0.37 -4.93 -0.01
C ARG A 48 -0.22 -3.79 -0.84
N ARG A 49 -1.17 -4.10 -1.76
CA ARG A 49 -1.91 -3.06 -2.49
C ARG A 49 -2.69 -2.13 -1.57
N LYS A 50 -3.40 -2.68 -0.57
CA LYS A 50 -4.18 -1.88 0.39
C LYS A 50 -3.31 -0.92 1.18
N LEU A 51 -2.12 -1.35 1.61
CA LEU A 51 -1.19 -0.48 2.31
C LEU A 51 -0.67 0.65 1.41
N LEU A 52 -0.27 0.32 0.17
CA LEU A 52 0.14 1.32 -0.82
C LEU A 52 -1.00 2.31 -1.10
N ASP A 53 -2.19 1.80 -1.43
CA ASP A 53 -3.35 2.61 -1.76
C ASP A 53 -3.74 3.54 -0.60
N ARG A 54 -3.65 3.08 0.66
CA ARG A 54 -3.94 3.88 1.86
C ARG A 54 -3.08 5.14 1.91
N SER A 55 -1.79 5.03 1.65
CA SER A 55 -0.87 6.18 1.62
C SER A 55 -1.21 7.12 0.47
N ILE A 56 -1.55 6.58 -0.71
CA ILE A 56 -1.94 7.40 -1.87
C ILE A 56 -3.30 8.10 -1.63
N PHE A 57 -4.24 7.48 -0.91
CA PHE A 57 -5.49 8.14 -0.50
C PHE A 57 -5.25 9.41 0.34
N ILE A 58 -4.21 9.40 1.17
CA ILE A 58 -3.80 10.58 1.95
C ILE A 58 -3.15 11.61 1.01
N ALA A 59 -2.25 11.16 0.14
CA ALA A 59 -1.39 11.99 -0.67
C ALA A 59 -2.11 12.68 -1.83
N GLU A 60 -2.97 11.94 -2.57
CA GLU A 60 -3.50 12.35 -3.86
C GLU A 60 -5.01 12.61 -3.88
N ASN A 61 -5.40 13.84 -4.23
CA ASN A 61 -6.79 14.27 -4.22
C ASN A 61 -7.70 13.46 -5.16
N ASN A 62 -7.19 13.12 -6.34
CA ASN A 62 -7.95 12.44 -7.37
C ASN A 62 -7.89 10.91 -7.27
N PHE A 63 -7.01 10.37 -6.41
CA PHE A 63 -6.83 8.94 -6.29
C PHE A 63 -8.11 8.21 -5.87
N SER A 64 -8.82 8.73 -4.89
CA SER A 64 -10.05 8.10 -4.40
C SER A 64 -11.09 7.95 -5.52
N LYS A 65 -11.30 9.01 -6.31
CA LYS A 65 -12.24 8.98 -7.45
C LYS A 65 -11.81 7.93 -8.47
N THR A 66 -10.53 7.93 -8.85
CA THR A 66 -9.96 6.96 -9.81
C THR A 66 -10.11 5.53 -9.30
N TRP A 67 -9.78 5.29 -8.04
CA TRP A 67 -9.88 3.99 -7.39
C TRP A 67 -11.32 3.45 -7.40
N PHE A 68 -12.29 4.26 -6.95
CA PHE A 68 -13.70 3.85 -6.95
C PHE A 68 -14.24 3.63 -8.37
N THR A 69 -13.84 4.48 -9.33
CA THR A 69 -14.27 4.33 -10.72
C THR A 69 -13.72 3.05 -11.32
N PHE A 70 -12.41 2.77 -11.13
CA PHE A 70 -11.80 1.54 -11.61
C PHE A 70 -12.48 0.29 -11.06
N TYR A 71 -12.68 0.19 -9.73
CA TYR A 71 -13.29 -1.00 -9.14
C TYR A 71 -14.77 -1.16 -9.50
N ARG A 72 -15.48 -0.06 -9.70
CA ARG A 72 -16.86 -0.09 -10.25
C ARG A 72 -16.86 -0.63 -11.69
N THR A 73 -16.01 -0.10 -12.54
CA THR A 73 -15.87 -0.53 -13.94
C THR A 73 -15.46 -2.00 -14.02
N LEU A 74 -14.51 -2.45 -13.19
CA LEU A 74 -14.09 -3.84 -13.10
C LEU A 74 -15.26 -4.76 -12.70
N LYS A 75 -16.07 -4.36 -11.71
CA LYS A 75 -17.24 -5.12 -11.27
C LYS A 75 -18.26 -5.24 -12.41
N GLN A 76 -18.54 -4.17 -13.15
CA GLN A 76 -19.46 -4.18 -14.28
C GLN A 76 -18.96 -5.10 -15.40
N ARG A 77 -17.68 -4.96 -15.78
CA ARG A 77 -17.09 -5.86 -16.78
C ARG A 77 -17.18 -7.33 -16.35
N ASN A 78 -16.86 -7.65 -15.10
CA ASN A 78 -16.97 -9.02 -14.59
C ASN A 78 -18.42 -9.53 -14.57
N THR A 79 -19.41 -8.67 -14.39
CA THR A 79 -20.84 -9.02 -14.50
C THR A 79 -21.21 -9.39 -15.94
N LEU A 80 -20.70 -8.65 -16.94
CA LEU A 80 -20.91 -8.97 -18.36
C LEU A 80 -20.30 -10.33 -18.72
N LEU A 81 -19.06 -10.59 -18.26
CA LEU A 81 -18.38 -11.87 -18.45
C LEU A 81 -19.18 -13.05 -17.84
N LYS A 82 -19.75 -12.86 -16.65
CA LYS A 82 -20.58 -13.88 -15.98
C LYS A 82 -21.87 -14.19 -16.75
N ASN A 83 -22.46 -13.17 -17.35
CA ASN A 83 -23.75 -13.27 -18.05
C ASN A 83 -23.60 -13.55 -19.56
N ASN A 84 -22.36 -13.78 -20.04
CA ASN A 84 -22.05 -13.98 -21.47
C ASN A 84 -22.57 -12.84 -22.38
N ARG A 85 -22.67 -11.60 -21.86
CA ARG A 85 -23.10 -10.42 -22.62
C ARG A 85 -21.88 -9.83 -23.32
N ILE A 86 -21.71 -10.18 -24.60
CA ILE A 86 -20.50 -9.88 -25.40
C ILE A 86 -20.58 -8.52 -26.10
N SER A 87 -21.80 -8.07 -26.46
CA SER A 87 -22.02 -6.88 -27.32
C SER A 87 -21.34 -5.61 -26.79
N ASP A 88 -21.26 -5.43 -25.49
CA ASP A 88 -20.77 -4.19 -24.89
C ASP A 88 -19.33 -4.29 -24.34
N ILE A 89 -18.71 -5.48 -24.46
CA ILE A 89 -17.43 -5.75 -23.79
C ILE A 89 -16.31 -4.82 -24.22
N TYR A 90 -16.28 -4.43 -25.49
CA TYR A 90 -15.24 -3.51 -26.01
C TYR A 90 -15.33 -2.12 -25.34
N THR A 91 -16.53 -1.57 -25.19
CA THR A 91 -16.75 -0.29 -24.50
C THR A 91 -16.27 -0.35 -23.05
N TRP A 92 -16.56 -1.46 -22.37
CA TRP A 92 -16.10 -1.68 -21.00
C TRP A 92 -14.60 -1.93 -20.91
N ASN A 93 -14.00 -2.60 -21.90
CA ASN A 93 -12.53 -2.73 -22.00
C ASN A 93 -11.86 -1.36 -22.09
N LYS A 94 -12.34 -0.48 -23.00
CA LYS A 94 -11.81 0.86 -23.17
C LYS A 94 -11.93 1.69 -21.88
N LYS A 95 -13.09 1.65 -21.23
CA LYS A 95 -13.30 2.36 -19.97
C LYS A 95 -12.42 1.81 -18.85
N LEU A 96 -12.35 0.47 -18.69
CA LEU A 96 -11.53 -0.17 -17.68
C LEU A 96 -10.03 0.11 -17.92
N SER A 97 -9.61 0.13 -19.18
CA SER A 97 -8.23 0.45 -19.54
C SER A 97 -7.87 1.88 -19.13
N ASN A 98 -8.71 2.86 -19.43
CA ASN A 98 -8.47 4.25 -19.05
C ASN A 98 -8.39 4.41 -17.52
N ASP A 99 -9.40 3.91 -16.81
CA ASP A 99 -9.45 3.99 -15.34
C ASP A 99 -8.25 3.25 -14.71
N GLY A 100 -7.90 2.07 -15.25
CA GLY A 100 -6.82 1.23 -14.74
C GLY A 100 -5.43 1.80 -15.01
N THR A 101 -5.21 2.38 -16.18
CA THR A 101 -3.94 3.05 -16.49
C THR A 101 -3.72 4.24 -15.56
N LEU A 102 -4.74 5.05 -15.32
CA LEU A 102 -4.64 6.18 -14.40
C LEU A 102 -4.37 5.71 -12.95
N LEU A 103 -5.05 4.66 -12.48
CA LEU A 103 -4.79 4.07 -11.17
C LEU A 103 -3.35 3.57 -11.05
N ASN A 104 -2.84 2.95 -12.11
CA ASN A 104 -1.48 2.43 -12.16
C ASN A 104 -0.42 3.55 -12.14
N ILE A 105 -0.68 4.69 -12.81
CA ILE A 105 0.20 5.87 -12.77
C ILE A 105 0.39 6.35 -11.33
N PHE A 106 -0.68 6.53 -10.56
CA PHE A 106 -0.59 6.92 -9.15
C PHE A 106 0.23 5.93 -8.32
N ARG A 107 0.01 4.62 -8.52
CA ARG A 107 0.74 3.59 -7.78
C ARG A 107 2.21 3.53 -8.13
N LYS A 108 2.57 3.60 -9.43
CA LYS A 108 3.97 3.61 -9.89
C LYS A 108 4.72 4.85 -9.37
N ASP A 109 4.08 6.00 -9.43
CA ASP A 109 4.68 7.24 -8.94
C ASP A 109 4.94 7.20 -7.43
N PHE A 110 3.93 6.82 -6.63
CA PHE A 110 4.10 6.71 -5.18
C PHE A 110 5.11 5.61 -4.80
N PHE A 111 5.08 4.47 -5.48
CA PHE A 111 6.04 3.39 -5.29
C PHE A 111 7.48 3.85 -5.55
N LYS A 112 7.74 4.59 -6.63
CA LYS A 112 9.06 5.12 -6.96
C LYS A 112 9.62 5.94 -5.78
N HIS A 113 8.84 6.90 -5.28
CA HIS A 113 9.28 7.71 -4.15
C HIS A 113 9.39 6.91 -2.84
N THR A 114 8.56 5.88 -2.65
CA THR A 114 8.72 4.97 -1.52
C THR A 114 10.04 4.20 -1.60
N LEU A 115 10.42 3.75 -2.80
CA LEU A 115 11.69 3.06 -3.01
C LEU A 115 12.89 3.99 -2.74
N ASP A 116 12.83 5.24 -3.18
CA ASP A 116 13.86 6.25 -2.92
C ASP A 116 14.03 6.48 -1.41
N GLU A 117 12.93 6.66 -0.67
CA GLU A 117 12.96 6.83 0.79
C GLU A 117 13.36 5.54 1.52
N PHE A 118 13.01 4.37 1.02
CA PHE A 118 13.47 3.08 1.56
C PHE A 118 14.99 2.95 1.46
N ASN A 119 15.56 3.20 0.28
CA ASN A 119 17.01 3.17 0.09
C ASN A 119 17.71 4.18 0.99
N PHE A 120 17.18 5.41 1.10
CA PHE A 120 17.71 6.43 2.02
C PHE A 120 17.75 5.92 3.48
N LEU A 121 16.67 5.26 3.95
CA LEU A 121 16.62 4.73 5.33
C LEU A 121 17.59 3.56 5.51
N VAL A 122 17.76 2.70 4.51
CA VAL A 122 18.74 1.61 4.55
C VAL A 122 20.16 2.18 4.63
N ASP A 123 20.49 3.17 3.80
CA ASP A 123 21.81 3.81 3.80
C ASP A 123 22.11 4.51 5.14
N LEU A 124 21.11 5.15 5.72
CA LEU A 124 21.22 5.82 7.02
C LEU A 124 21.55 4.85 8.17
N LEU A 125 20.94 3.65 8.12
CA LEU A 125 21.15 2.60 9.13
C LEU A 125 22.35 1.70 8.82
N ASN A 126 23.02 1.92 7.69
CA ASN A 126 24.11 1.08 7.20
C ASN A 126 25.41 1.23 8.03
N THR A 127 25.27 1.13 9.37
CA THR A 127 26.38 1.12 10.33
C THR A 127 26.90 -0.29 10.61
N SER A 128 26.26 -1.32 10.05
CA SER A 128 26.61 -2.73 10.22
C SER A 128 26.27 -3.55 8.98
N ASP A 129 26.99 -4.66 8.75
CA ASP A 129 26.74 -5.63 7.66
C ASP A 129 25.29 -6.12 7.59
N PHE A 130 24.60 -6.11 8.74
CA PHE A 130 23.21 -6.52 8.84
C PHE A 130 22.28 -5.61 8.04
N PHE A 131 22.49 -4.27 8.06
CA PHE A 131 21.67 -3.33 7.30
C PHE A 131 22.10 -3.23 5.84
N ALA A 132 23.40 -3.41 5.54
CA ALA A 132 23.90 -3.49 4.18
C ALA A 132 23.17 -4.55 3.35
N PHE A 133 22.78 -5.65 4.00
CA PHE A 133 22.01 -6.71 3.37
C PHE A 133 20.65 -6.24 2.81
N PHE A 134 19.94 -5.33 3.50
CA PHE A 134 18.67 -4.83 2.99
C PHE A 134 18.81 -4.01 1.71
N GLY A 135 19.97 -3.38 1.48
CA GLY A 135 20.30 -2.71 0.22
C GLY A 135 20.43 -3.67 -0.97
N THR A 136 20.65 -4.97 -0.73
CA THR A 136 20.72 -5.99 -1.80
C THR A 136 19.34 -6.45 -2.29
N ILE A 137 18.27 -6.11 -1.58
CA ILE A 137 16.91 -6.52 -1.92
C ILE A 137 16.41 -5.71 -3.13
N LYS A 138 16.20 -6.39 -4.25
CA LYS A 138 15.58 -5.78 -5.42
C LYS A 138 14.08 -5.68 -5.21
N ILE A 139 13.54 -4.47 -5.22
CA ILE A 139 12.12 -4.20 -5.01
C ILE A 139 11.51 -3.74 -6.34
N HIS A 140 10.47 -4.44 -6.79
CA HIS A 140 9.83 -4.18 -8.09
C HIS A 140 8.32 -4.01 -7.92
N PHE A 141 7.76 -3.01 -8.60
CA PHE A 141 6.33 -2.88 -8.76
C PHE A 141 5.87 -3.64 -10.01
N TYR A 142 5.09 -4.70 -9.82
CA TYR A 142 4.39 -5.40 -10.89
C TYR A 142 3.00 -4.81 -11.06
N GLN A 143 2.71 -4.23 -12.22
CA GLN A 143 1.46 -3.51 -12.46
C GLN A 143 0.22 -4.42 -12.63
N GLY A 144 0.41 -5.72 -12.79
CA GLY A 144 -0.67 -6.70 -12.96
C GLY A 144 -0.88 -7.16 -14.41
N TRP A 145 0.00 -6.71 -15.33
CA TRP A 145 0.09 -7.16 -16.72
C TRP A 145 1.50 -6.89 -17.28
N ASN A 146 1.80 -7.35 -18.50
CA ASN A 146 3.10 -7.12 -19.12
C ASN A 146 3.32 -5.62 -19.39
N ASP A 147 4.47 -5.09 -18.98
CA ASP A 147 4.82 -3.67 -19.12
C ASP A 147 4.95 -3.23 -20.60
N ASP A 148 5.28 -4.13 -21.51
CA ASP A 148 5.43 -3.85 -22.96
C ASP A 148 4.10 -3.72 -23.71
N CYS A 149 2.97 -3.99 -23.05
CA CYS A 149 1.65 -3.98 -23.67
C CYS A 149 0.74 -2.92 -23.04
N SER A 150 -0.10 -2.29 -23.86
CA SER A 150 -1.16 -1.44 -23.33
C SER A 150 -2.18 -2.29 -22.55
N PHE A 151 -2.79 -1.70 -21.50
CA PHE A 151 -3.79 -2.43 -20.74
C PHE A 151 -5.03 -2.78 -21.59
N LEU A 152 -5.34 -1.98 -22.60
CA LEU A 152 -6.43 -2.27 -23.54
C LEU A 152 -6.15 -3.53 -24.38
N ASP A 153 -4.93 -3.66 -24.88
CA ASP A 153 -4.53 -4.83 -25.67
C ASP A 153 -4.56 -6.09 -24.81
N ILE A 154 -4.08 -5.99 -23.57
CA ILE A 154 -4.16 -7.11 -22.61
C ILE A 154 -5.60 -7.55 -22.35
N LEU A 155 -6.54 -6.61 -22.17
CA LEU A 155 -7.96 -6.93 -21.98
C LEU A 155 -8.57 -7.59 -23.21
N SER A 156 -8.15 -7.14 -24.41
CA SER A 156 -8.60 -7.70 -25.68
C SER A 156 -8.04 -9.10 -25.91
N ASN A 157 -6.73 -9.28 -25.72
CA ASN A 157 -6.04 -10.57 -25.92
C ASN A 157 -6.48 -11.63 -24.90
N ASN A 158 -6.78 -11.23 -23.67
CA ASN A 158 -7.22 -12.14 -22.63
C ASN A 158 -8.73 -12.40 -22.64
N TYR A 159 -9.50 -11.81 -23.55
CA TYR A 159 -10.96 -11.89 -23.54
C TYR A 159 -11.50 -13.32 -23.45
N LYS A 160 -11.01 -14.26 -24.27
CA LYS A 160 -11.43 -15.67 -24.25
C LYS A 160 -11.16 -16.32 -22.88
N LYS A 161 -9.99 -16.04 -22.28
CA LYS A 161 -9.60 -16.55 -20.95
C LYS A 161 -10.46 -15.92 -19.83
N ASP A 162 -10.72 -14.62 -19.93
CA ASP A 162 -11.58 -13.88 -19.00
C ASP A 162 -13.01 -14.43 -19.01
N LEU A 163 -13.53 -14.72 -20.20
CA LEU A 163 -14.87 -15.29 -20.40
C LEU A 163 -14.99 -16.69 -19.77
N LEU A 164 -14.00 -17.57 -20.00
CA LEU A 164 -13.95 -18.89 -19.39
C LEU A 164 -13.89 -18.83 -17.86
N ARG A 165 -13.10 -17.89 -17.32
CA ARG A 165 -12.94 -17.69 -15.86
C ARG A 165 -14.04 -16.82 -15.24
N LYS A 166 -14.91 -16.23 -16.07
CA LYS A 166 -15.97 -15.29 -15.64
C LYS A 166 -15.44 -14.11 -14.82
N THR A 167 -14.18 -13.72 -15.06
CA THR A 167 -13.49 -12.66 -14.33
C THR A 167 -12.31 -12.10 -15.13
N THR A 168 -11.98 -10.84 -14.90
CA THR A 168 -10.79 -10.17 -15.45
C THR A 168 -9.54 -10.70 -14.76
N ILE A 169 -8.61 -11.29 -15.52
CA ILE A 169 -7.41 -11.95 -14.97
C ILE A 169 -6.17 -11.07 -14.90
N ALA A 170 -6.16 -9.94 -15.59
CA ALA A 170 -5.03 -9.01 -15.63
C ALA A 170 -5.49 -7.58 -15.34
N GLY A 171 -4.61 -6.75 -14.79
CA GLY A 171 -4.86 -5.34 -14.52
C GLY A 171 -4.47 -4.90 -13.10
N PRO A 172 -4.71 -3.63 -12.72
CA PRO A 172 -4.28 -3.06 -11.45
C PRO A 172 -4.74 -3.82 -10.19
N HIS A 173 -5.86 -4.53 -10.27
CA HIS A 173 -6.33 -5.41 -9.17
C HIS A 173 -5.47 -6.68 -8.98
N LYS A 174 -4.52 -6.92 -9.87
CA LYS A 174 -3.52 -8.01 -9.82
C LYS A 174 -2.10 -7.48 -9.62
N SER A 175 -1.93 -6.15 -9.47
CA SER A 175 -0.61 -5.58 -9.21
C SER A 175 -0.03 -6.07 -7.88
N ASP A 176 1.29 -6.00 -7.76
CA ASP A 176 2.01 -6.43 -6.56
C ASP A 176 3.33 -5.68 -6.39
N ILE A 177 3.84 -5.66 -5.17
CA ILE A 177 5.21 -5.25 -4.87
C ILE A 177 5.99 -6.55 -4.59
N LYS A 178 7.00 -6.81 -5.41
CA LYS A 178 7.84 -8.01 -5.32
C LYS A 178 9.20 -7.67 -4.72
N PHE A 179 9.68 -8.52 -3.85
CA PHE A 179 10.96 -8.40 -3.17
C PHE A 179 11.82 -9.61 -3.54
N LEU A 180 12.97 -9.37 -4.15
CA LEU A 180 13.83 -10.43 -4.67
C LEU A 180 15.25 -10.28 -4.10
N ILE A 181 15.83 -11.39 -3.69
CA ILE A 181 17.24 -11.54 -3.34
C ILE A 181 17.80 -12.60 -4.28
N ASN A 182 18.79 -12.24 -5.10
CA ASN A 182 19.35 -13.15 -6.11
C ASN A 182 18.28 -13.82 -7.01
N ASN A 183 17.24 -13.04 -7.38
CA ASN A 183 16.08 -13.49 -8.18
C ASN A 183 15.16 -14.52 -7.47
N ILE A 184 15.36 -14.79 -6.18
CA ILE A 184 14.47 -15.61 -5.36
C ILE A 184 13.58 -14.68 -4.53
N ASP A 185 12.33 -15.08 -4.30
CA ASP A 185 11.42 -14.31 -3.45
C ASP A 185 12.02 -14.14 -2.05
N ALA A 186 12.16 -12.89 -1.61
CA ALA A 186 12.79 -12.56 -0.33
C ALA A 186 12.14 -13.26 0.87
N ARG A 187 10.87 -13.63 0.77
CA ARG A 187 10.15 -14.39 1.81
C ARG A 187 10.76 -15.76 2.11
N GLN A 188 11.45 -16.36 1.11
CA GLN A 188 12.08 -17.67 1.27
C GLN A 188 13.47 -17.59 1.89
N ILE A 189 14.08 -16.40 1.88
CA ILE A 189 15.44 -16.16 2.33
C ILE A 189 15.48 -15.46 3.68
N LEU A 190 14.61 -14.43 3.86
CA LEU A 190 14.57 -13.64 5.08
C LEU A 190 14.06 -14.45 6.27
N SER A 191 14.77 -14.39 7.39
CA SER A 191 14.28 -14.82 8.70
C SER A 191 13.04 -14.00 9.11
N ARG A 192 12.28 -14.49 10.10
CA ARG A 192 11.09 -13.78 10.59
C ARG A 192 11.42 -12.37 11.14
N GLY A 193 12.57 -12.24 11.82
CA GLY A 193 13.04 -10.96 12.34
C GLY A 193 13.36 -9.97 11.21
N GLU A 194 14.10 -10.41 10.19
CA GLU A 194 14.43 -9.60 9.02
C GLU A 194 13.19 -9.16 8.23
N GLN A 195 12.19 -10.03 8.11
CA GLN A 195 10.92 -9.68 7.47
C GLN A 195 10.17 -8.59 8.24
N LYS A 196 10.21 -8.61 9.59
CA LYS A 196 9.63 -7.56 10.43
C LYS A 196 10.39 -6.23 10.24
N ILE A 197 11.72 -6.24 10.27
CA ILE A 197 12.54 -5.05 10.03
C ILE A 197 12.26 -4.47 8.63
N PHE A 198 12.26 -5.31 7.60
CA PHE A 198 11.92 -4.89 6.25
C PHE A 198 10.53 -4.22 6.19
N SER A 199 9.55 -4.79 6.87
CA SER A 199 8.18 -4.26 6.91
C SER A 199 8.10 -2.90 7.61
N VAL A 200 8.88 -2.71 8.69
CA VAL A 200 9.01 -1.44 9.40
C VAL A 200 9.67 -0.39 8.50
N LEU A 201 10.83 -0.72 7.90
CA LEU A 201 11.55 0.16 6.97
C LEU A 201 10.63 0.63 5.83
N TRP A 202 9.90 -0.32 5.21
CA TRP A 202 8.96 0.00 4.14
C TRP A 202 7.83 0.92 4.60
N SER A 203 7.27 0.69 5.79
CA SER A 203 6.19 1.51 6.33
C SER A 203 6.66 2.92 6.69
N CYS A 204 7.86 3.05 7.27
CA CYS A 204 8.50 4.33 7.53
C CYS A 204 8.83 5.08 6.22
N ALA A 205 9.31 4.38 5.20
CA ALA A 205 9.56 4.96 3.88
C ALA A 205 8.26 5.53 3.27
N GLN A 206 7.16 4.77 3.27
CA GLN A 206 5.85 5.27 2.82
C GLN A 206 5.37 6.49 3.61
N HIS A 207 5.60 6.51 4.93
CA HIS A 207 5.25 7.65 5.78
C HIS A 207 6.06 8.89 5.41
N ARG A 208 7.38 8.74 5.20
CA ARG A 208 8.26 9.84 4.81
C ARG A 208 7.91 10.47 3.47
N VAL A 209 7.43 9.67 2.50
CA VAL A 209 6.95 10.18 1.19
C VAL A 209 5.84 11.21 1.38
N LEU A 210 4.93 11.03 2.35
CA LEU A 210 3.85 11.99 2.62
C LEU A 210 4.41 13.37 2.95
N LYS A 211 5.47 13.45 3.77
CA LYS A 211 6.12 14.74 4.10
C LYS A 211 7.00 15.23 2.96
N LYS A 212 7.91 14.40 2.46
CA LYS A 212 8.96 14.80 1.51
C LYS A 212 8.42 15.24 0.16
N LYS A 213 7.47 14.48 -0.41
CA LYS A 213 6.92 14.77 -1.72
C LYS A 213 5.66 15.63 -1.67
N TYR A 214 4.78 15.34 -0.71
CA TYR A 214 3.44 15.95 -0.69
C TYR A 214 3.30 17.06 0.35
N ASN A 215 4.34 17.28 1.18
CA ASN A 215 4.33 18.25 2.28
C ASN A 215 3.15 18.05 3.27
N ILE A 216 2.81 16.79 3.53
CA ILE A 216 1.73 16.40 4.44
C ILE A 216 2.34 15.97 5.77
N ASP A 217 1.99 16.67 6.84
CA ASP A 217 2.36 16.32 8.22
C ASP A 217 1.39 15.25 8.75
N ALA A 218 1.67 13.99 8.42
CA ALA A 218 0.90 12.86 8.90
C ALA A 218 1.39 12.42 10.29
N THR A 219 0.48 12.05 11.19
CA THR A 219 0.84 11.42 12.46
C THR A 219 1.17 9.95 12.25
N LEU A 220 2.31 9.50 12.76
CA LEU A 220 2.66 8.08 12.81
C LEU A 220 2.12 7.47 14.10
N ILE A 221 1.23 6.51 13.98
CA ILE A 221 0.68 5.77 15.13
C ILE A 221 1.28 4.37 15.11
N ILE A 222 1.85 3.95 16.24
CA ILE A 222 2.51 2.66 16.39
C ILE A 222 1.83 1.93 17.56
N ASP A 223 1.15 0.84 17.22
CA ASP A 223 0.28 0.11 18.15
C ASP A 223 0.91 -1.21 18.56
N ASP A 224 1.05 -1.41 19.88
CA ASP A 224 1.50 -2.63 20.56
C ASP A 224 2.80 -3.23 19.98
N VAL A 225 3.82 -2.39 19.84
CA VAL A 225 5.07 -2.77 19.16
C VAL A 225 5.91 -3.75 19.97
N LYS A 226 5.97 -3.58 21.30
CA LYS A 226 6.90 -4.32 22.14
C LYS A 226 6.52 -5.79 22.27
N SER A 227 5.23 -6.13 22.15
CA SER A 227 4.77 -7.52 22.15
C SER A 227 5.19 -8.29 20.88
N GLU A 228 5.45 -7.57 19.79
CA GLU A 228 5.72 -8.15 18.47
C GLU A 228 7.20 -8.09 18.05
N LEU A 229 7.97 -7.18 18.64
CA LEU A 229 9.37 -6.95 18.27
C LEU A 229 10.29 -7.39 19.42
N ASP A 230 11.36 -8.10 19.10
CA ASP A 230 12.47 -8.25 20.01
C ASP A 230 13.22 -6.92 20.23
N ASP A 231 14.05 -6.84 21.27
CA ASP A 231 14.74 -5.61 21.65
C ASP A 231 15.62 -5.06 20.51
N ARG A 232 16.22 -5.93 19.70
CA ARG A 232 17.05 -5.51 18.56
C ARG A 232 16.22 -4.79 17.51
N ILE A 233 15.07 -5.36 17.13
CA ILE A 233 14.18 -4.77 16.11
C ILE A 233 13.52 -3.51 16.68
N PHE A 234 13.20 -3.50 17.97
CA PHE A 234 12.65 -2.33 18.65
C PHE A 234 13.64 -1.15 18.61
N ASN A 235 14.91 -1.37 18.93
CA ASN A 235 15.94 -0.33 18.85
C ASN A 235 16.08 0.21 17.42
N VAL A 236 16.06 -0.63 16.41
CA VAL A 236 16.03 -0.20 15.00
C VAL A 236 14.84 0.70 14.71
N LEU A 237 13.66 0.36 15.22
CA LEU A 237 12.48 1.20 15.06
C LEU A 237 12.69 2.57 15.71
N ILE A 238 13.21 2.61 16.95
CA ILE A 238 13.51 3.88 17.63
C ILE A 238 14.50 4.72 16.84
N ASP A 239 15.58 4.13 16.32
CA ASP A 239 16.55 4.84 15.48
C ASP A 239 15.89 5.41 14.22
N LEU A 240 15.04 4.63 13.54
CA LEU A 240 14.28 5.11 12.40
C LEU A 240 13.37 6.29 12.74
N LEU A 241 12.73 6.25 13.91
CA LEU A 241 11.80 7.31 14.34
C LEU A 241 12.50 8.62 14.64
N ASN A 242 13.77 8.62 15.07
CA ASN A 242 14.58 9.81 15.23
C ASN A 242 14.79 10.57 13.90
N HIS A 243 14.60 9.89 12.77
CA HIS A 243 14.69 10.47 11.42
C HIS A 243 13.31 10.79 10.80
N ILE A 244 12.23 10.65 11.59
CA ILE A 244 10.87 11.02 11.19
C ILE A 244 10.51 12.31 11.93
N ASN A 245 10.51 13.44 11.19
CA ASN A 245 10.23 14.77 11.75
C ASN A 245 8.72 15.04 11.91
N ASN A 246 7.92 14.03 12.28
CA ASN A 246 6.48 14.12 12.43
C ASN A 246 6.07 13.69 13.84
N GLN A 247 4.82 13.99 14.22
CA GLN A 247 4.26 13.48 15.46
C GLN A 247 4.21 11.96 15.43
N VAL A 248 4.73 11.31 16.47
CA VAL A 248 4.67 9.86 16.68
C VAL A 248 3.87 9.59 17.94
N ILE A 249 2.92 8.67 17.87
CA ILE A 249 2.12 8.20 19.01
C ILE A 249 2.35 6.70 19.16
N PHE A 250 2.85 6.31 20.32
CA PHE A 250 3.03 4.90 20.71
C PHE A 250 1.90 4.45 21.63
N SER A 251 1.46 3.21 21.43
CA SER A 251 0.73 2.45 22.43
C SER A 251 1.57 1.25 22.86
N CYS A 252 1.69 1.03 24.17
CA CYS A 252 2.32 -0.16 24.76
C CYS A 252 1.55 -0.60 26.00
N ILE A 253 1.62 -1.90 26.29
CA ILE A 253 0.99 -2.50 27.48
C ILE A 253 1.88 -2.30 28.70
N ASP A 254 3.22 -2.28 28.53
CA ASP A 254 4.21 -2.07 29.60
C ASP A 254 4.98 -0.76 29.36
N ASP A 255 5.63 -0.22 30.42
CA ASP A 255 6.49 0.96 30.35
C ASP A 255 7.66 0.72 29.37
N CYS A 256 7.46 1.10 28.10
CA CYS A 256 8.43 0.89 27.02
C CYS A 256 9.63 1.83 27.11
N PHE A 257 9.58 2.88 27.96
CA PHE A 257 10.58 3.96 28.02
C PHE A 257 11.17 4.19 29.43
N SER A 258 10.90 3.31 30.38
CA SER A 258 11.52 3.35 31.70
C SER A 258 12.86 2.62 31.67
N SER A 259 13.90 3.29 31.16
CA SER A 259 15.31 2.95 31.44
C SER A 259 16.19 4.17 31.26
#